data_27274931822f3861a18e7f2695e49bc8
#
_entry.id   27274931822f3861a18e7f2695e49bc8
#
_cell.length_a   1.000
_cell.length_b   1.000
_cell.length_c   1.000
_cell.angle_alpha   90.00
_cell.angle_beta   90.00
_cell.angle_gamma   90.00
#
_symmetry.space_group_name_H-M   'P 1'
#
loop_
_entity.id
_entity.type
_entity.pdbx_description
1 polymer ?
#
loop_
_entity_poly.entity_id
_entity_poly.type
_entity_poly.pdbx_seq_one_letter_code
_entity_poly.pdbx_strand_id
1 'polypeptide(L)'
;MKRNKGFTLIELIVSIFLFSILVFVAGGSFVGALATQRRALNMKKVEENGRFIIELMAREIRVANPINTSNSTCPGPSVLSFQHPVNGAIEYSVSNNQIQRRVGGVNTIISNPDVMVSRLNFCISGNSTGDDKQPRVTIILGLSSSSAQSEAIDLQTTVSQRVLSD
;
A
#
# COMPACT_ATOMS: atom_id res chain seq x y z
N MET A 1 27.78 -7.26 -67.44
CA MET A 1 28.61 -7.51 -66.25
C MET A 1 28.21 -6.52 -65.13
N LYS A 2 27.57 -7.00 -64.05
CA LYS A 2 27.31 -6.16 -62.87
C LYS A 2 28.62 -5.97 -62.10
N ARG A 3 29.14 -4.73 -62.00
CA ARG A 3 30.29 -4.39 -61.17
C ARG A 3 29.87 -4.53 -59.70
N ASN A 4 30.36 -5.54 -59.02
CA ASN A 4 30.26 -5.64 -57.58
C ASN A 4 31.10 -4.53 -56.96
N LYS A 5 30.43 -3.53 -56.32
CA LYS A 5 31.11 -2.49 -55.56
C LYS A 5 31.43 -3.07 -54.18
N GLY A 6 32.71 -3.28 -53.90
CA GLY A 6 33.16 -3.67 -52.57
C GLY A 6 33.10 -2.48 -51.58
N PHE A 7 32.91 -2.74 -50.31
CA PHE A 7 32.98 -1.75 -49.24
C PHE A 7 34.43 -1.24 -49.06
N THR A 8 34.57 0.03 -48.83
CA THR A 8 35.87 0.62 -48.49
C THR A 8 36.14 0.45 -46.99
N LEU A 9 37.44 0.39 -46.62
CA LEU A 9 37.84 0.27 -45.22
C LEU A 9 37.36 1.45 -44.36
N ILE A 10 37.36 2.66 -44.93
CA ILE A 10 36.88 3.88 -44.25
C ILE A 10 35.37 3.81 -43.97
N GLU A 11 34.59 3.29 -44.90
CA GLU A 11 33.15 3.15 -44.78
C GLU A 11 32.80 2.16 -43.65
N LEU A 12 33.57 1.08 -43.47
CA LEU A 12 33.41 0.12 -42.40
C LEU A 12 33.74 0.74 -41.04
N ILE A 13 34.83 1.51 -40.93
CA ILE A 13 35.22 2.17 -39.68
C ILE A 13 34.16 3.19 -39.26
N VAL A 14 33.68 4.02 -40.17
CA VAL A 14 32.66 5.03 -39.90
C VAL A 14 31.34 4.35 -39.47
N SER A 15 30.96 3.27 -40.13
CA SER A 15 29.74 2.53 -39.80
C SER A 15 29.81 1.93 -38.40
N ILE A 16 30.93 1.30 -38.00
CA ILE A 16 31.13 0.76 -36.67
C ILE A 16 31.10 1.86 -35.59
N PHE A 17 31.73 3.00 -35.88
CA PHE A 17 31.75 4.15 -34.97
C PHE A 17 30.33 4.68 -34.71
N LEU A 18 29.56 4.94 -35.77
CA LEU A 18 28.19 5.40 -35.65
C LEU A 18 27.29 4.36 -34.94
N PHE A 19 27.44 3.09 -35.28
CA PHE A 19 26.71 2.01 -34.62
C PHE A 19 27.03 1.95 -33.13
N SER A 20 28.30 2.10 -32.73
CA SER A 20 28.70 2.09 -31.32
C SER A 20 28.05 3.23 -30.52
N ILE A 21 27.97 4.44 -31.11
CA ILE A 21 27.28 5.58 -30.48
C ILE A 21 25.77 5.25 -30.27
N LEU A 22 25.12 4.72 -31.30
CA LEU A 22 23.69 4.36 -31.22
C LEU A 22 23.43 3.32 -30.14
N VAL A 23 24.28 2.26 -30.06
CA VAL A 23 24.15 1.22 -29.03
C VAL A 23 24.35 1.79 -27.64
N PHE A 24 25.31 2.69 -27.46
CA PHE A 24 25.57 3.32 -26.15
C PHE A 24 24.40 4.17 -25.69
N VAL A 25 23.83 5.00 -26.56
CA VAL A 25 22.65 5.83 -26.24
C VAL A 25 21.42 4.98 -25.97
N ALA A 26 21.17 3.98 -26.81
CA ALA A 26 20.05 3.07 -26.65
C ALA A 26 20.15 2.24 -25.33
N GLY A 27 21.35 1.76 -24.99
CA GLY A 27 21.61 1.02 -23.76
C GLY A 27 21.34 1.85 -22.51
N GLY A 28 21.79 3.10 -22.48
CA GLY A 28 21.52 4.02 -21.37
C GLY A 28 20.03 4.28 -21.16
N SER A 29 19.30 4.51 -22.24
CA SER A 29 17.85 4.71 -22.20
C SER A 29 17.11 3.46 -21.71
N PHE A 30 17.54 2.28 -22.12
CA PHE A 30 16.95 1.01 -21.71
C PHE A 30 17.12 0.76 -20.21
N VAL A 31 18.30 0.99 -19.65
CA VAL A 31 18.55 0.86 -18.19
C VAL A 31 17.65 1.81 -17.39
N GLY A 32 17.51 3.06 -17.86
CA GLY A 32 16.61 4.04 -17.25
C GLY A 32 15.14 3.60 -17.26
N ALA A 33 14.67 3.05 -18.37
CA ALA A 33 13.32 2.52 -18.50
C ALA A 33 13.07 1.35 -17.54
N LEU A 34 14.03 0.42 -17.39
CA LEU A 34 13.92 -0.70 -16.44
C LEU A 34 13.85 -0.23 -14.99
N ALA A 35 14.62 0.79 -14.60
CA ALA A 35 14.56 1.36 -13.26
C ALA A 35 13.18 1.97 -12.96
N THR A 36 12.62 2.71 -13.90
CA THR A 36 11.28 3.30 -13.80
C THR A 36 10.21 2.22 -13.70
N GLN A 37 10.31 1.16 -14.49
CA GLN A 37 9.37 0.04 -14.45
C GLN A 37 9.40 -0.66 -13.09
N ARG A 38 10.57 -0.89 -12.50
CA ARG A 38 10.71 -1.48 -11.15
C ARG A 38 10.05 -0.61 -10.09
N ARG A 39 10.22 0.72 -10.16
CA ARG A 39 9.53 1.67 -9.27
C ARG A 39 8.02 1.55 -9.37
N ALA A 40 7.49 1.55 -10.58
CA ALA A 40 6.05 1.43 -10.83
C ALA A 40 5.48 0.11 -10.26
N LEU A 41 6.20 -1.00 -10.40
CA LEU A 41 5.80 -2.29 -9.85
C LEU A 41 5.82 -2.29 -8.32
N ASN A 42 6.81 -1.67 -7.68
CA ASN A 42 6.86 -1.54 -6.22
C ASN A 42 5.71 -0.68 -5.70
N MET A 43 5.44 0.46 -6.34
CA MET A 43 4.31 1.32 -5.99
C MET A 43 2.97 0.59 -6.10
N LYS A 44 2.78 -0.18 -7.17
CA LYS A 44 1.59 -1.01 -7.37
C LYS A 44 1.40 -2.01 -6.23
N LYS A 45 2.45 -2.70 -5.80
CA LYS A 45 2.40 -3.63 -4.66
C LYS A 45 1.96 -2.94 -3.36
N VAL A 46 2.51 -1.76 -3.09
CA VAL A 46 2.15 -0.97 -1.89
C VAL A 46 0.67 -0.56 -1.96
N GLU A 47 0.22 -0.07 -3.10
CA GLU A 47 -1.17 0.35 -3.32
C GLU A 47 -2.16 -0.82 -3.17
N GLU A 48 -1.89 -1.95 -3.84
CA GLU A 48 -2.75 -3.14 -3.77
C GLU A 48 -2.85 -3.68 -2.33
N ASN A 49 -1.72 -3.73 -1.62
CA ASN A 49 -1.71 -4.16 -0.22
C ASN A 49 -2.47 -3.17 0.68
N GLY A 50 -2.27 -1.87 0.49
CA GLY A 50 -2.99 -0.84 1.22
C GLY A 50 -4.50 -0.89 1.01
N ARG A 51 -4.95 -1.06 -0.22
CA ARG A 51 -6.37 -1.23 -0.56
C ARG A 51 -6.96 -2.47 0.10
N PHE A 52 -6.26 -3.59 0.03
CA PHE A 52 -6.69 -4.84 0.69
C PHE A 52 -6.87 -4.65 2.20
N ILE A 53 -5.90 -4.05 2.86
CA ILE A 53 -5.92 -3.81 4.31
C ILE A 53 -7.08 -2.91 4.71
N ILE A 54 -7.24 -1.77 4.02
CA ILE A 54 -8.33 -0.83 4.28
C ILE A 54 -9.70 -1.49 4.05
N GLU A 55 -9.84 -2.25 2.97
CA GLU A 55 -11.10 -2.92 2.66
C GLU A 55 -11.45 -3.99 3.71
N LEU A 56 -10.46 -4.77 4.15
CA LEU A 56 -10.65 -5.76 5.22
C LEU A 56 -11.10 -5.09 6.52
N MET A 57 -10.38 -4.05 6.96
CA MET A 57 -10.74 -3.27 8.15
C MET A 57 -12.13 -2.65 8.02
N ALA A 58 -12.41 -2.00 6.89
CA ALA A 58 -13.69 -1.34 6.65
C ALA A 58 -14.87 -2.33 6.68
N ARG A 59 -14.68 -3.53 6.15
CA ARG A 59 -15.71 -4.58 6.17
C ARG A 59 -16.02 -5.03 7.59
N GLU A 60 -15.00 -5.27 8.41
CA GLU A 60 -15.17 -5.73 9.79
C GLU A 60 -15.69 -4.62 10.70
N ILE A 61 -15.19 -3.39 10.56
CA ILE A 61 -15.67 -2.23 11.33
C ILE A 61 -17.15 -1.95 11.05
N ARG A 62 -17.60 -2.12 9.81
CA ARG A 62 -19.01 -1.87 9.43
C ARG A 62 -20.01 -2.70 10.20
N VAL A 63 -19.65 -3.92 10.57
CA VAL A 63 -20.50 -4.86 11.33
C VAL A 63 -20.12 -4.96 12.82
N ALA A 64 -19.12 -4.19 13.23
CA ALA A 64 -18.65 -4.16 14.61
C ALA A 64 -19.76 -3.63 15.56
N ASN A 65 -19.92 -4.25 16.73
CA ASN A 65 -20.79 -3.76 17.80
C ASN A 65 -20.49 -4.47 19.14
N PRO A 66 -20.01 -3.76 20.17
CA PRO A 66 -19.59 -2.35 20.20
C PRO A 66 -18.18 -2.13 19.66
N ILE A 67 -17.84 -0.86 19.42
CA ILE A 67 -16.45 -0.40 19.25
C ILE A 67 -15.92 -0.10 20.65
N ASN A 68 -14.89 -0.85 21.08
CA ASN A 68 -14.37 -0.76 22.44
C ASN A 68 -13.38 0.42 22.62
N THR A 69 -12.89 0.98 21.52
CA THR A 69 -11.98 2.14 21.55
C THR A 69 -12.80 3.41 21.69
N SER A 70 -12.42 4.26 22.64
CA SER A 70 -13.12 5.53 22.93
C SER A 70 -13.04 6.52 21.77
N ASN A 71 -13.97 7.49 21.74
CA ASN A 71 -13.93 8.61 20.81
C ASN A 71 -12.56 9.31 20.85
N SER A 72 -12.06 9.68 19.69
CA SER A 72 -10.76 10.35 19.55
C SER A 72 -10.75 11.32 18.38
N THR A 73 -10.04 12.44 18.55
CA THR A 73 -9.72 13.35 17.45
C THR A 73 -8.57 12.80 16.60
N CYS A 74 -8.40 13.31 15.38
CA CYS A 74 -7.28 12.95 14.51
C CYS A 74 -6.00 13.75 14.86
N PRO A 75 -4.81 13.10 14.83
CA PRO A 75 -4.58 11.67 14.72
C PRO A 75 -4.94 10.93 16.02
N GLY A 76 -5.78 9.91 15.92
CA GLY A 76 -6.22 9.11 17.06
C GLY A 76 -5.24 7.97 17.42
N PRO A 77 -5.68 6.99 18.23
CA PRO A 77 -4.87 5.87 18.65
C PRO A 77 -4.41 5.01 17.46
N SER A 78 -3.30 4.31 17.63
CA SER A 78 -2.77 3.34 16.67
C SER A 78 -3.35 1.93 16.83
N VAL A 79 -4.19 1.73 17.83
CA VAL A 79 -4.87 0.46 18.12
C VAL A 79 -6.37 0.67 18.08
N LEU A 80 -7.06 -0.22 17.37
CA LEU A 80 -8.51 -0.26 17.32
C LEU A 80 -9.00 -1.63 17.80
N SER A 81 -9.89 -1.64 18.79
CA SER A 81 -10.53 -2.86 19.28
C SER A 81 -12.06 -2.75 19.20
N PHE A 82 -12.71 -3.83 18.81
CA PHE A 82 -14.17 -3.92 18.69
C PHE A 82 -14.65 -5.37 18.77
N GLN A 83 -15.96 -5.55 18.95
CA GLN A 83 -16.60 -6.86 18.87
C GLN A 83 -17.16 -7.09 17.48
N HIS A 84 -16.82 -8.23 16.89
CA HIS A 84 -17.36 -8.68 15.62
C HIS A 84 -18.39 -9.79 15.88
N PRO A 85 -19.59 -9.77 15.25
CA PRO A 85 -20.69 -10.69 15.58
C PRO A 85 -20.34 -12.17 15.39
N VAL A 86 -19.41 -12.50 14.51
CA VAL A 86 -18.99 -13.89 14.22
C VAL A 86 -17.64 -14.22 14.85
N ASN A 87 -16.66 -13.30 14.76
CA ASN A 87 -15.26 -13.57 15.13
C ASN A 87 -14.95 -13.18 16.60
N GLY A 88 -15.90 -12.58 17.32
CA GLY A 88 -15.67 -12.09 18.68
C GLY A 88 -14.78 -10.85 18.73
N ALA A 89 -13.95 -10.73 19.75
CA ALA A 89 -13.07 -9.58 19.91
C ALA A 89 -11.99 -9.54 18.84
N ILE A 90 -11.93 -8.43 18.12
CA ILE A 90 -10.92 -8.13 17.11
C ILE A 90 -10.14 -6.90 17.52
N GLU A 91 -8.82 -6.95 17.33
CA GLU A 91 -7.90 -5.83 17.54
C GLU A 91 -6.98 -5.68 16.34
N TYR A 92 -6.85 -4.43 15.87
CA TYR A 92 -5.89 -4.03 14.88
C TYR A 92 -4.81 -3.17 15.50
N SER A 93 -3.55 -3.50 15.22
CA SER A 93 -2.37 -2.80 15.70
C SER A 93 -1.21 -2.88 14.72
N VAL A 94 -0.14 -2.14 15.00
CA VAL A 94 1.13 -2.25 14.24
C VAL A 94 2.18 -2.90 15.13
N SER A 95 2.85 -3.91 14.59
CA SER A 95 3.99 -4.56 15.21
C SER A 95 5.07 -4.80 14.16
N ASN A 96 6.30 -4.43 14.45
CA ASN A 96 7.44 -4.57 13.51
C ASN A 96 7.18 -4.00 12.11
N ASN A 97 6.57 -2.80 12.04
CA ASN A 97 6.16 -2.15 10.79
C ASN A 97 5.19 -2.97 9.93
N GLN A 98 4.48 -3.90 10.52
CA GLN A 98 3.46 -4.71 9.87
C GLN A 98 2.12 -4.57 10.60
N ILE A 99 1.01 -4.68 9.86
CA ILE A 99 -0.31 -4.66 10.47
C ILE A 99 -0.64 -6.04 11.02
N GLN A 100 -0.97 -6.03 12.28
CA GLN A 100 -1.37 -7.20 13.03
C GLN A 100 -2.87 -7.15 13.29
N ARG A 101 -3.56 -8.24 13.01
CA ARG A 101 -4.95 -8.50 13.35
C ARG A 101 -4.98 -9.60 14.40
N ARG A 102 -5.57 -9.29 15.55
CA ARG A 102 -5.73 -10.22 16.67
C ARG A 102 -7.19 -10.66 16.79
N VAL A 103 -7.42 -11.96 16.86
CA VAL A 103 -8.74 -12.55 17.04
C VAL A 103 -8.64 -13.69 18.05
N GLY A 104 -9.46 -13.67 19.10
CA GLY A 104 -9.45 -14.72 20.12
C GLY A 104 -8.08 -14.94 20.76
N GLY A 105 -7.24 -13.91 20.85
CA GLY A 105 -5.86 -14.00 21.38
C GLY A 105 -4.81 -14.41 20.37
N VAL A 106 -5.18 -14.80 19.13
CA VAL A 106 -4.25 -15.19 18.07
C VAL A 106 -3.90 -13.98 17.21
N ASN A 107 -2.61 -13.70 17.06
CA ASN A 107 -2.10 -12.63 16.22
C ASN A 107 -1.80 -13.13 14.81
N THR A 108 -2.31 -12.44 13.80
CA THR A 108 -2.07 -12.72 12.39
C THR A 108 -1.57 -11.45 11.70
N ILE A 109 -0.46 -11.53 10.98
CA ILE A 109 0.04 -10.45 10.15
C ILE A 109 -0.76 -10.45 8.85
N ILE A 110 -1.31 -9.29 8.49
CA ILE A 110 -2.14 -9.13 7.29
C ILE A 110 -1.48 -8.27 6.21
N SER A 111 -0.41 -7.55 6.54
CA SER A 111 0.38 -6.80 5.56
C SER A 111 1.42 -7.70 4.89
N ASN A 112 1.73 -7.39 3.62
CA ASN A 112 2.78 -8.07 2.88
C ASN A 112 4.16 -7.74 3.49
N PRO A 113 5.12 -8.69 3.60
CA PRO A 113 6.46 -8.42 4.12
C PRO A 113 7.27 -7.40 3.30
N ASP A 114 6.94 -7.23 2.01
CA ASP A 114 7.55 -6.22 1.14
C ASP A 114 7.02 -4.80 1.38
N VAL A 115 6.02 -4.63 2.27
CA VAL A 115 5.37 -3.35 2.55
C VAL A 115 5.55 -3.00 4.02
N MET A 116 6.11 -1.83 4.28
CA MET A 116 6.32 -1.29 5.63
C MET A 116 5.19 -0.32 5.98
N VAL A 117 4.63 -0.47 7.16
CA VAL A 117 3.64 0.45 7.72
C VAL A 117 4.38 1.56 8.44
N SER A 118 4.28 2.78 7.93
CA SER A 118 4.85 3.97 8.55
C SER A 118 3.89 4.62 9.56
N ARG A 119 2.58 4.45 9.35
CA ARG A 119 1.55 5.05 10.20
C ARG A 119 0.25 4.24 10.13
N LEU A 120 -0.37 4.03 11.29
CA LEU A 120 -1.74 3.56 11.42
C LEU A 120 -2.40 4.34 12.55
N ASN A 121 -3.47 5.07 12.23
CA ASN A 121 -4.26 5.79 13.23
C ASN A 121 -5.75 5.63 12.96
N PHE A 122 -6.53 5.66 14.04
CA PHE A 122 -7.97 5.56 14.01
C PHE A 122 -8.59 6.78 14.69
N CYS A 123 -9.41 7.54 13.96
CA CYS A 123 -10.18 8.63 14.57
C CYS A 123 -11.63 8.15 14.71
N ILE A 124 -12.15 8.20 15.94
CA ILE A 124 -13.45 7.62 16.28
C ILE A 124 -14.37 8.73 16.74
N SER A 125 -15.56 8.78 16.16
CA SER A 125 -16.59 9.75 16.52
C SER A 125 -17.96 9.08 16.59
N GLY A 126 -18.88 9.63 17.42
CA GLY A 126 -20.22 9.10 17.58
C GLY A 126 -20.28 7.74 18.29
N ASN A 127 -19.28 7.40 19.10
CA ASN A 127 -19.21 6.17 19.89
C ASN A 127 -19.53 6.39 21.36
N SER A 128 -20.28 7.46 21.69
CA SER A 128 -20.72 7.76 23.04
C SER A 128 -22.13 7.24 23.27
N THR A 129 -22.37 6.63 24.44
CA THR A 129 -23.69 6.17 24.81
C THR A 129 -24.65 7.37 24.94
N GLY A 130 -25.77 7.35 24.20
CA GLY A 130 -26.83 8.36 24.31
C GLY A 130 -26.59 9.62 23.47
N ASP A 131 -25.65 9.60 22.50
CA ASP A 131 -25.43 10.74 21.59
C ASP A 131 -26.29 10.67 20.30
N ASP A 132 -27.12 9.63 20.15
CA ASP A 132 -27.97 9.35 18.98
C ASP A 132 -27.22 9.39 17.65
N LYS A 133 -25.89 9.20 17.69
CA LYS A 133 -25.02 9.22 16.51
C LYS A 133 -24.52 7.83 16.18
N GLN A 134 -24.42 7.59 14.91
CA GLN A 134 -23.82 6.37 14.40
C GLN A 134 -22.30 6.44 14.53
N PRO A 135 -21.65 5.46 15.19
CA PRO A 135 -20.19 5.41 15.26
C PRO A 135 -19.53 5.44 13.89
N ARG A 136 -18.50 6.27 13.78
CA ARG A 136 -17.68 6.41 12.57
C ARG A 136 -16.22 6.24 12.94
N VAL A 137 -15.52 5.45 12.14
CA VAL A 137 -14.08 5.25 12.28
C VAL A 137 -13.39 5.74 11.01
N THR A 138 -12.52 6.73 11.13
CA THR A 138 -11.63 7.13 10.06
C THR A 138 -10.31 6.41 10.24
N ILE A 139 -9.90 5.65 9.24
CA ILE A 139 -8.64 4.92 9.19
C ILE A 139 -7.64 5.77 8.42
N ILE A 140 -6.49 6.03 8.99
CA ILE A 140 -5.36 6.71 8.35
C ILE A 140 -4.20 5.73 8.29
N LEU A 141 -3.77 5.37 7.10
CA LEU A 141 -2.77 4.34 6.84
C LEU A 141 -1.66 4.89 5.96
N GLY A 142 -0.44 4.96 6.47
CA GLY A 142 0.77 5.26 5.72
C GLY A 142 1.55 4.00 5.43
N LEU A 143 1.90 3.77 4.19
CA LEU A 143 2.63 2.61 3.70
C LEU A 143 3.81 3.03 2.85
N SER A 144 4.88 2.23 2.88
CA SER A 144 6.03 2.38 2.00
C SER A 144 6.54 1.02 1.53
N SER A 145 7.27 1.01 0.43
CA SER A 145 7.99 -0.19 0.00
C SER A 145 9.19 -0.45 0.92
N SER A 146 9.49 -1.70 1.23
CA SER A 146 10.70 -2.10 1.95
C SER A 146 11.98 -2.00 1.09
N SER A 147 11.86 -1.72 -0.20
CA SER A 147 12.98 -1.56 -1.12
C SER A 147 13.75 -0.26 -0.88
N ALA A 148 15.03 -0.20 -1.30
CA ALA A 148 15.91 0.96 -1.16
C ALA A 148 15.36 2.26 -1.81
N GLN A 149 14.42 2.14 -2.74
CA GLN A 149 13.65 3.23 -3.32
C GLN A 149 12.25 3.21 -2.71
N SER A 150 12.13 3.72 -1.48
CA SER A 150 10.87 3.70 -0.72
C SER A 150 9.88 4.70 -1.30
N GLU A 151 8.99 4.22 -2.16
CA GLU A 151 7.79 4.97 -2.52
C GLU A 151 6.79 4.84 -1.37
N ALA A 152 6.26 5.96 -0.91
CA ALA A 152 5.31 6.03 0.19
C ALA A 152 3.94 6.49 -0.30
N ILE A 153 2.88 5.94 0.27
CA ILE A 153 1.51 6.37 0.06
C ILE A 153 0.80 6.56 1.39
N ASP A 154 -0.09 7.53 1.45
CA ASP A 154 -1.04 7.71 2.53
C ASP A 154 -2.45 7.44 2.00
N LEU A 155 -3.16 6.57 2.71
CA LEU A 155 -4.53 6.20 2.42
C LEU A 155 -5.41 6.60 3.60
N GLN A 156 -6.59 7.14 3.29
CA GLN A 156 -7.58 7.47 4.29
C GLN A 156 -8.96 7.02 3.84
N THR A 157 -9.72 6.45 4.77
CA THR A 157 -11.12 6.11 4.56
C THR A 157 -11.92 6.30 5.83
N THR A 158 -13.21 6.56 5.70
CA THR A 158 -14.13 6.66 6.85
C THR A 158 -15.23 5.62 6.67
N VAL A 159 -15.45 4.86 7.72
CA VAL A 159 -16.44 3.79 7.79
C VAL A 159 -17.45 4.12 8.86
N SER A 160 -18.74 4.09 8.53
CA SER A 160 -19.81 4.13 9.53
C SER A 160 -20.21 2.71 9.91
N GLN A 161 -20.35 2.48 11.17
CA GLN A 161 -20.90 1.22 11.71
C GLN A 161 -22.36 1.06 11.24
N ARG A 162 -22.74 -0.14 10.86
CA ARG A 162 -24.14 -0.44 10.58
C ARG A 162 -24.82 -0.81 11.89
N VAL A 163 -25.68 0.06 12.40
CA VAL A 163 -26.56 -0.32 13.50
C VAL A 163 -27.57 -1.32 12.94
N LEU A 164 -27.52 -2.54 13.42
CA LEU A 164 -28.60 -3.49 13.21
C LEU A 164 -29.70 -3.05 14.21
N SER A 165 -30.79 -2.46 13.69
CA SER A 165 -32.00 -2.28 14.50
C SER A 165 -32.53 -3.67 14.82
N ASP A 166 -32.49 -4.04 16.09
CA ASP A 166 -33.25 -5.17 16.61
C ASP A 166 -34.75 -4.92 16.46
#